data_bc295bd9fd5cd9176725879261ce46b1
#
_entry.id   bc295bd9fd5cd9176725879261ce46b1
#
_cell.length_a   1.000
_cell.length_b   1.000
_cell.length_c   1.000
_cell.angle_alpha   90.00
_cell.angle_beta   90.00
_cell.angle_gamma   90.00
#
_symmetry.space_group_name_H-M   'P 1'
#
loop_
_entity.id
_entity.type
_entity.pdbx_description
1 polymer ?
#
loop_
_entity_poly.entity_id
_entity_poly.type
_entity_poly.pdbx_seq_one_letter_code
_entity_poly.pdbx_strand_id
1 'polypeptide(L)'
;SSLMCQVHAGKVKLYTRYEMEDVLLVDGRARGIIAKNLISGKLERFSANAVVIATGGYGNTYFLSTNAMGCNCTAAIQCYRKGAMFANPSYVQIHPTCIPVHGTNQSKLTLMSESLRNDGRIWVPKKLEDAKALQAGTKQGWDIPEQDRDYYLERRYPAFGNLVPRDVASRAAKERCDKGFGVNNTGLAVFLDFSESIQRLGIDEIRQRYGNLFDMYEEITDVNPGEFVRSEAGFDYYKPMMIFPAIHYTMGGIWVDYELQTTI
;
A
#
# COMPACT_ATOMS: atom_id res chain seq x y z
N SER A 1 18.59 14.26 1.91
CA SER A 1 18.26 13.86 3.29
C SER A 1 19.44 14.14 4.24
N SER A 2 19.17 14.27 5.54
CA SER A 2 20.19 14.52 6.57
C SER A 2 21.32 13.48 6.56
N LEU A 3 20.98 12.20 6.34
CA LEU A 3 21.96 11.13 6.24
C LEU A 3 22.93 11.37 5.05
N MET A 4 22.43 11.72 3.89
CA MET A 4 23.28 11.98 2.72
C MET A 4 24.20 13.17 2.92
N CYS A 5 23.75 14.23 3.64
CA CYS A 5 24.63 15.32 4.01
C CYS A 5 25.81 14.84 4.88
N GLN A 6 25.59 13.90 5.82
CA GLN A 6 26.67 13.34 6.64
C GLN A 6 27.60 12.42 5.83
N VAL A 7 27.07 11.69 4.84
CA VAL A 7 27.88 10.92 3.88
C VAL A 7 28.79 11.85 3.08
N HIS A 8 28.24 12.92 2.50
CA HIS A 8 29.00 13.92 1.75
C HIS A 8 30.04 14.66 2.59
N ALA A 9 29.74 14.87 3.87
CA ALA A 9 30.71 15.45 4.83
C ALA A 9 31.79 14.47 5.30
N GLY A 10 31.81 13.23 4.79
CA GLY A 10 32.77 12.19 5.16
C GLY A 10 32.61 11.62 6.57
N LYS A 11 31.52 11.98 7.29
CA LYS A 11 31.25 11.50 8.65
C LYS A 11 30.59 10.14 8.70
N VAL A 12 29.97 9.71 7.60
CA VAL A 12 29.31 8.41 7.46
C VAL A 12 29.83 7.72 6.22
N LYS A 13 30.26 6.48 6.38
CA LYS A 13 30.66 5.60 5.26
C LYS A 13 29.45 4.81 4.80
N LEU A 14 29.11 4.93 3.52
CA LEU A 14 27.97 4.26 2.90
C LEU A 14 28.46 3.03 2.13
N TYR A 15 27.88 1.87 2.43
CA TYR A 15 28.08 0.63 1.70
C TYR A 15 26.77 0.27 0.96
N THR A 16 26.75 0.48 -0.35
CA THR A 16 25.61 0.13 -1.20
C THR A 16 25.71 -1.30 -1.71
N ARG A 17 24.56 -1.94 -2.01
CA ARG A 17 24.51 -3.33 -2.49
C ARG A 17 25.13 -4.33 -1.54
N TYR A 18 24.90 -4.16 -0.25
CA TYR A 18 25.21 -5.13 0.79
C TYR A 18 23.91 -5.63 1.43
N GLU A 19 23.85 -6.92 1.69
CA GLU A 19 22.79 -7.58 2.43
C GLU A 19 23.34 -8.08 3.77
N MET A 20 22.62 -7.77 4.86
CA MET A 20 22.98 -8.28 6.18
C MET A 20 22.61 -9.75 6.29
N GLU A 21 23.61 -10.60 6.52
CA GLU A 21 23.44 -12.05 6.66
C GLU A 21 23.32 -12.49 8.12
N ASP A 22 24.03 -11.81 9.03
CA ASP A 22 24.02 -12.16 10.45
C ASP A 22 24.42 -10.98 11.35
N VAL A 23 24.05 -11.05 12.63
CA VAL A 23 24.53 -10.17 13.69
C VAL A 23 25.61 -10.89 14.52
N LEU A 24 26.71 -10.20 14.78
CA LEU A 24 27.81 -10.73 15.60
C LEU A 24 27.61 -10.39 17.06
N LEU A 25 27.54 -11.42 17.91
CA LEU A 25 27.43 -11.27 19.35
C LEU A 25 28.77 -11.55 20.03
N VAL A 26 29.13 -10.70 20.98
CA VAL A 26 30.22 -10.90 21.94
C VAL A 26 29.66 -10.68 23.34
N ASP A 27 29.77 -11.65 24.20
CA ASP A 27 29.21 -11.64 25.56
C ASP A 27 27.70 -11.27 25.60
N GLY A 28 26.94 -11.82 24.64
CA GLY A 28 25.50 -11.59 24.53
C GLY A 28 25.09 -10.24 23.98
N ARG A 29 26.01 -9.41 23.53
CA ARG A 29 25.75 -8.08 22.98
C ARG A 29 26.12 -7.98 21.48
N ALA A 30 25.33 -7.26 20.71
CA ALA A 30 25.60 -7.02 19.31
C ALA A 30 26.86 -6.14 19.14
N ARG A 31 27.88 -6.66 18.48
CA ARG A 31 29.19 -6.01 18.27
C ARG A 31 29.60 -5.93 16.81
N GLY A 32 28.67 -6.12 15.92
CA GLY A 32 28.92 -6.03 14.49
C GLY A 32 27.95 -6.85 13.67
N ILE A 33 28.18 -6.88 12.37
CA ILE A 33 27.40 -7.65 11.42
C ILE A 33 28.30 -8.44 10.45
N ILE A 34 27.76 -9.49 9.88
CA ILE A 34 28.25 -10.08 8.65
C ILE A 34 27.34 -9.61 7.51
N ALA A 35 27.91 -9.08 6.46
CA ALA A 35 27.17 -8.67 5.28
C ALA A 35 27.79 -9.26 4.02
N LYS A 36 26.92 -9.57 3.07
CA LYS A 36 27.29 -10.08 1.75
C LYS A 36 27.33 -8.92 0.76
N ASN A 37 28.44 -8.77 0.09
CA ASN A 37 28.53 -7.88 -1.04
C ASN A 37 27.78 -8.51 -2.24
N LEU A 38 26.69 -7.92 -2.69
CA LEU A 38 25.84 -8.47 -3.73
C LEU A 38 26.45 -8.41 -5.14
N ILE A 39 27.56 -7.66 -5.31
CA ILE A 39 28.28 -7.60 -6.58
C ILE A 39 29.30 -8.74 -6.66
N SER A 40 30.12 -8.91 -5.61
CA SER A 40 31.21 -9.88 -5.59
C SER A 40 30.81 -11.23 -5.00
N GLY A 41 29.69 -11.32 -4.29
CA GLY A 41 29.25 -12.49 -3.53
C GLY A 41 30.05 -12.75 -2.24
N LYS A 42 31.04 -11.91 -1.91
CA LYS A 42 31.90 -12.11 -0.75
C LYS A 42 31.20 -11.72 0.54
N LEU A 43 31.46 -12.50 1.61
CA LEU A 43 31.07 -12.16 2.97
C LEU A 43 32.12 -11.27 3.62
N GLU A 44 31.67 -10.18 4.22
CA GLU A 44 32.51 -9.22 4.92
C GLU A 44 32.04 -9.03 6.35
N ARG A 45 32.96 -8.79 7.28
CA ARG A 45 32.66 -8.54 8.71
C ARG A 45 32.84 -7.06 8.99
N PHE A 46 31.85 -6.51 9.67
CA PHE A 46 31.89 -5.14 10.16
C PHE A 46 31.76 -5.16 11.67
N SER A 47 32.83 -4.78 12.37
CA SER A 47 32.81 -4.64 13.83
C SER A 47 32.36 -3.25 14.23
N ALA A 48 31.62 -3.14 15.33
CA ALA A 48 31.12 -1.87 15.86
C ALA A 48 30.87 -1.96 17.37
N ASN A 49 30.89 -0.82 18.05
CA ASN A 49 30.52 -0.74 19.46
C ASN A 49 29.01 -0.85 19.68
N ALA A 50 28.20 -0.49 18.67
CA ALA A 50 26.76 -0.63 18.66
C ALA A 50 26.28 -0.94 17.23
N VAL A 51 25.17 -1.65 17.11
CA VAL A 51 24.51 -1.98 15.83
C VAL A 51 23.10 -1.41 15.87
N VAL A 52 22.73 -0.62 14.86
CA VAL A 52 21.39 -0.08 14.73
C VAL A 52 20.68 -0.81 13.58
N ILE A 53 19.57 -1.47 13.89
CA ILE A 53 18.71 -2.12 12.89
C ILE A 53 17.63 -1.11 12.46
N ALA A 54 17.78 -0.57 11.27
CA ALA A 54 16.88 0.44 10.69
C ALA A 54 16.41 0.02 9.30
N THR A 55 15.99 -1.25 9.17
CA THR A 55 15.69 -1.93 7.90
C THR A 55 14.24 -1.75 7.44
N GLY A 56 13.49 -0.87 8.08
CA GLY A 56 12.06 -0.64 7.81
C GLY A 56 11.19 -1.78 8.29
N GLY A 57 9.96 -1.81 7.80
CA GLY A 57 8.99 -2.84 8.12
C GLY A 57 9.20 -4.14 7.34
N TYR A 58 8.25 -5.05 7.48
CA TYR A 58 8.27 -6.37 6.80
C TYR A 58 6.98 -6.64 6.01
N GLY A 59 6.42 -5.58 5.39
CA GLY A 59 5.17 -5.68 4.62
C GLY A 59 5.23 -6.71 3.49
N ASN A 60 6.41 -6.95 2.91
CA ASN A 60 6.58 -7.94 1.83
C ASN A 60 6.65 -9.39 2.29
N THR A 61 6.46 -9.68 3.58
CA THR A 61 6.11 -11.03 4.04
C THR A 61 4.66 -11.39 3.78
N TYR A 62 3.83 -10.41 3.43
CA TYR A 62 2.42 -10.55 3.10
C TYR A 62 2.21 -10.49 1.58
N PHE A 63 1.05 -10.92 1.11
CA PHE A 63 0.74 -11.07 -0.30
C PHE A 63 0.84 -9.76 -1.11
N LEU A 64 0.31 -8.66 -0.57
CA LEU A 64 0.36 -7.33 -1.20
C LEU A 64 0.87 -6.29 -0.20
N SER A 65 1.76 -5.42 -0.64
CA SER A 65 2.35 -4.39 0.20
C SER A 65 2.66 -3.11 -0.58
N THR A 66 2.58 -1.98 0.11
CA THR A 66 3.08 -0.70 -0.38
C THR A 66 4.55 -0.48 -0.03
N ASN A 67 5.16 -1.39 0.72
CA ASN A 67 6.56 -1.29 1.11
C ASN A 67 7.50 -1.69 -0.03
N ALA A 68 8.71 -1.13 -0.04
CA ALA A 68 9.76 -1.54 -0.96
C ALA A 68 10.09 -3.04 -0.81
N MET A 69 10.54 -3.70 -1.89
CA MET A 69 10.79 -5.14 -1.91
C MET A 69 11.77 -5.62 -0.85
N GLY A 70 12.72 -4.78 -0.43
CA GLY A 70 13.64 -5.08 0.67
C GLY A 70 13.02 -5.09 2.07
N CYS A 71 11.75 -4.69 2.23
CA CYS A 71 11.03 -4.75 3.50
C CYS A 71 10.46 -6.16 3.73
N ASN A 72 11.33 -7.17 3.84
CA ASN A 72 11.00 -8.59 3.85
C ASN A 72 11.39 -9.33 5.15
N CYS A 73 11.75 -8.60 6.21
CA CYS A 73 12.14 -9.12 7.53
C CYS A 73 13.52 -9.81 7.60
N THR A 74 14.31 -9.91 6.53
CA THR A 74 15.54 -10.70 6.50
C THR A 74 16.49 -10.34 7.63
N ALA A 75 16.83 -9.07 7.83
CA ALA A 75 17.74 -8.64 8.89
C ALA A 75 17.14 -8.80 10.29
N ALA A 76 15.87 -8.46 10.49
CA ALA A 76 15.20 -8.56 11.79
C ALA A 76 15.10 -10.01 12.26
N ILE A 77 14.84 -10.97 11.35
CA ILE A 77 14.76 -12.38 11.70
C ILE A 77 16.13 -12.98 12.09
N GLN A 78 17.23 -12.46 11.55
CA GLN A 78 18.58 -12.89 11.99
C GLN A 78 18.83 -12.43 13.42
N CYS A 79 18.43 -11.22 13.79
CA CYS A 79 18.52 -10.76 15.19
C CYS A 79 17.65 -11.63 16.12
N TYR A 80 16.43 -11.95 15.71
CA TYR A 80 15.54 -12.84 16.47
C TYR A 80 16.17 -14.23 16.69
N ARG A 81 16.78 -14.82 15.67
CA ARG A 81 17.47 -16.12 15.79
C ARG A 81 18.67 -16.08 16.74
N LYS A 82 19.22 -14.90 17.00
CA LYS A 82 20.32 -14.67 17.94
C LYS A 82 19.85 -14.29 19.35
N GLY A 83 18.54 -14.24 19.59
CA GLY A 83 17.99 -13.98 20.92
C GLY A 83 17.33 -12.60 21.10
N ALA A 84 17.26 -11.78 20.06
CA ALA A 84 16.46 -10.57 20.11
C ALA A 84 14.97 -10.93 20.24
N MET A 85 14.27 -10.34 21.19
CA MET A 85 12.82 -10.54 21.31
C MET A 85 12.10 -9.83 20.16
N PHE A 86 10.96 -10.39 19.76
CA PHE A 86 10.08 -9.80 18.74
C PHE A 86 8.71 -9.51 19.37
N ALA A 87 8.16 -8.33 19.11
CA ALA A 87 6.89 -7.89 19.67
C ALA A 87 5.84 -7.68 18.57
N ASN A 88 4.60 -8.10 18.85
CA ASN A 88 3.42 -7.86 18.01
C ASN A 88 3.59 -8.15 16.51
N PRO A 89 4.18 -9.30 16.10
CA PRO A 89 4.59 -9.55 14.71
C PRO A 89 3.42 -9.54 13.71
N SER A 90 2.21 -9.84 14.18
CA SER A 90 1.00 -9.89 13.34
C SER A 90 0.23 -8.57 13.28
N TYR A 91 0.68 -7.53 14.00
CA TYR A 91 -0.01 -6.25 14.01
C TYR A 91 0.42 -5.42 12.81
N VAL A 92 -0.46 -5.35 11.82
CA VAL A 92 -0.24 -4.62 10.57
C VAL A 92 -1.37 -3.62 10.32
N GLN A 93 -1.03 -2.49 9.73
CA GLN A 93 -2.02 -1.55 9.21
C GLN A 93 -2.24 -1.82 7.73
N ILE A 94 -3.49 -2.00 7.34
CA ILE A 94 -3.91 -2.13 5.95
C ILE A 94 -4.44 -0.77 5.48
N HIS A 95 -4.00 -0.33 4.31
CA HIS A 95 -4.50 0.90 3.69
C HIS A 95 -5.51 0.56 2.59
N PRO A 96 -6.74 1.13 2.62
CA PRO A 96 -7.83 0.73 1.71
C PRO A 96 -7.69 1.29 0.30
N THR A 97 -6.91 2.37 0.09
CA THR A 97 -6.85 3.13 -1.17
C THR A 97 -5.50 2.99 -1.86
N CYS A 98 -5.05 1.75 -2.10
CA CYS A 98 -3.87 1.51 -2.92
C CYS A 98 -4.28 1.24 -4.36
N ILE A 99 -3.47 1.69 -5.33
CA ILE A 99 -3.65 1.34 -6.75
C ILE A 99 -3.37 -0.16 -6.88
N PRO A 100 -4.28 -0.97 -7.45
CA PRO A 100 -4.06 -2.40 -7.66
C PRO A 100 -2.83 -2.68 -8.51
N VAL A 101 -2.40 -3.93 -8.57
CA VAL A 101 -1.31 -4.34 -9.47
C VAL A 101 -1.66 -3.94 -10.90
N HIS A 102 -0.76 -3.15 -11.50
CA HIS A 102 -0.90 -2.64 -12.86
C HIS A 102 0.37 -2.94 -13.65
N GLY A 103 0.20 -3.58 -14.82
CA GLY A 103 1.34 -4.04 -15.62
C GLY A 103 2.16 -5.17 -14.98
N THR A 104 3.32 -5.48 -15.59
CA THR A 104 4.17 -6.62 -15.21
C THR A 104 5.38 -6.25 -14.34
N ASN A 105 5.72 -4.96 -14.27
CA ASN A 105 6.96 -4.47 -13.67
C ASN A 105 6.77 -3.72 -12.34
N GLN A 106 5.58 -3.76 -11.76
CA GLN A 106 5.30 -3.05 -10.53
C GLN A 106 5.94 -3.76 -9.33
N SER A 107 6.90 -3.12 -8.66
CA SER A 107 7.64 -3.68 -7.53
C SER A 107 6.90 -3.58 -6.19
N LYS A 108 5.89 -2.74 -6.10
CA LYS A 108 5.04 -2.52 -4.92
C LYS A 108 3.73 -1.85 -5.33
N LEU A 109 2.70 -1.93 -4.48
CA LEU A 109 1.48 -1.15 -4.71
C LEU A 109 1.72 0.33 -4.37
N THR A 110 1.18 1.22 -5.18
CA THR A 110 1.23 2.66 -4.91
C THR A 110 0.10 3.04 -3.97
N LEU A 111 0.47 3.71 -2.88
CA LEU A 111 -0.47 4.25 -1.91
C LEU A 111 -1.10 5.53 -2.46
N MET A 112 -2.42 5.61 -2.44
CA MET A 112 -3.18 6.84 -2.67
C MET A 112 -3.63 7.44 -1.34
N SER A 113 -3.75 8.77 -1.28
CA SER A 113 -4.25 9.43 -0.07
C SER A 113 -5.64 8.94 0.31
N GLU A 114 -5.84 8.71 1.60
CA GLU A 114 -7.16 8.35 2.15
C GLU A 114 -8.19 9.48 2.00
N SER A 115 -7.74 10.73 1.85
CA SER A 115 -8.62 11.89 1.62
C SER A 115 -9.51 11.75 0.38
N LEU A 116 -9.13 10.92 -0.58
CA LEU A 116 -9.98 10.58 -1.74
C LEU A 116 -11.36 10.04 -1.33
N ARG A 117 -11.47 9.40 -0.16
CA ARG A 117 -12.75 8.87 0.35
C ARG A 117 -13.69 9.96 0.89
N ASN A 118 -13.23 11.21 1.03
CA ASN A 118 -14.08 12.32 1.48
C ASN A 118 -15.12 12.69 0.41
N ASP A 119 -14.71 12.63 -0.86
CA ASP A 119 -15.55 13.01 -1.99
C ASP A 119 -15.76 11.84 -2.99
N GLY A 120 -14.93 10.80 -2.91
CA GLY A 120 -15.08 9.59 -3.73
C GLY A 120 -15.99 8.55 -3.07
N ARG A 121 -16.86 7.91 -3.87
CA ARG A 121 -17.78 6.85 -3.45
C ARG A 121 -17.24 5.48 -3.86
N ILE A 122 -17.23 4.53 -2.92
CA ILE A 122 -16.69 3.19 -3.15
C ILE A 122 -17.82 2.22 -3.49
N TRP A 123 -17.69 1.50 -4.62
CA TRP A 123 -18.69 0.56 -5.07
C TRP A 123 -18.13 -0.64 -5.85
N VAL A 124 -18.97 -1.66 -5.99
CA VAL A 124 -18.81 -2.80 -6.90
C VAL A 124 -20.15 -3.03 -7.64
N PRO A 125 -20.19 -3.75 -8.78
CA PRO A 125 -21.47 -4.09 -9.41
C PRO A 125 -22.32 -4.97 -8.49
N LYS A 126 -23.65 -4.84 -8.56
CA LYS A 126 -24.60 -5.69 -7.83
C LYS A 126 -24.69 -7.10 -8.41
N LYS A 127 -24.43 -7.26 -9.71
CA LYS A 127 -24.57 -8.53 -10.42
C LYS A 127 -23.20 -9.16 -10.67
N LEU A 128 -23.05 -10.45 -10.45
CA LEU A 128 -21.83 -11.20 -10.73
C LEU A 128 -21.49 -11.23 -12.23
N GLU A 129 -22.50 -11.18 -13.10
CA GLU A 129 -22.31 -11.12 -14.55
C GLU A 129 -21.57 -9.85 -14.97
N ASP A 130 -21.94 -8.71 -14.37
CA ASP A 130 -21.27 -7.43 -14.61
C ASP A 130 -19.84 -7.45 -14.09
N ALA A 131 -19.60 -8.03 -12.89
CA ALA A 131 -18.26 -8.20 -12.36
C ALA A 131 -17.37 -9.04 -13.28
N LYS A 132 -17.87 -10.15 -13.80
CA LYS A 132 -17.17 -11.00 -14.76
C LYS A 132 -16.89 -10.28 -16.08
N ALA A 133 -17.85 -9.47 -16.57
CA ALA A 133 -17.67 -8.68 -17.78
C ALA A 133 -16.58 -7.60 -17.61
N LEU A 134 -16.52 -6.95 -16.44
CA LEU A 134 -15.46 -6.02 -16.07
C LEU A 134 -14.09 -6.72 -15.97
N GLN A 135 -14.03 -7.89 -15.33
CA GLN A 135 -12.81 -8.70 -15.24
C GLN A 135 -12.31 -9.17 -16.61
N ALA A 136 -13.20 -9.48 -17.52
CA ALA A 136 -12.88 -9.86 -18.89
C ALA A 136 -12.56 -8.67 -19.81
N GLY A 137 -12.73 -7.42 -19.32
CA GLY A 137 -12.53 -6.20 -20.11
C GLY A 137 -13.59 -5.93 -21.18
N THR A 138 -14.72 -6.66 -21.14
CA THR A 138 -15.84 -6.49 -22.10
C THR A 138 -16.82 -5.40 -21.68
N LYS A 139 -16.72 -4.92 -20.44
CA LYS A 139 -17.39 -3.74 -19.89
C LYS A 139 -16.41 -2.84 -19.17
N GLN A 140 -16.76 -1.57 -19.03
CA GLN A 140 -16.04 -0.58 -18.26
C GLN A 140 -16.89 -0.12 -17.05
N GLY A 141 -16.27 0.53 -16.06
CA GLY A 141 -16.99 1.00 -14.86
C GLY A 141 -18.18 1.92 -15.18
N TRP A 142 -18.05 2.76 -16.19
CA TRP A 142 -19.13 3.66 -16.63
C TRP A 142 -20.25 2.98 -17.43
N ASP A 143 -20.09 1.71 -17.84
CA ASP A 143 -21.15 0.93 -18.47
C ASP A 143 -22.12 0.35 -17.43
N ILE A 144 -21.82 0.44 -16.14
CA ILE A 144 -22.67 -0.03 -15.06
C ILE A 144 -23.56 1.13 -14.59
N PRO A 145 -24.89 1.06 -14.83
CA PRO A 145 -25.82 2.10 -14.39
C PRO A 145 -25.81 2.29 -12.87
N GLU A 146 -26.17 3.49 -12.41
CA GLU A 146 -26.18 3.86 -10.99
C GLU A 146 -26.99 2.87 -10.13
N GLN A 147 -28.17 2.44 -10.59
CA GLN A 147 -29.03 1.49 -9.88
C GLN A 147 -28.42 0.09 -9.76
N ASP A 148 -27.42 -0.28 -10.59
CA ASP A 148 -26.72 -1.56 -10.56
C ASP A 148 -25.39 -1.52 -9.81
N ARG A 149 -25.06 -0.37 -9.16
CA ARG A 149 -23.89 -0.18 -8.30
C ARG A 149 -24.22 -0.49 -6.84
N ASP A 150 -23.41 -1.32 -6.17
CA ASP A 150 -23.50 -1.56 -4.72
C ASP A 150 -22.50 -0.66 -3.99
N TYR A 151 -22.95 0.43 -3.44
CA TYR A 151 -22.20 1.29 -2.53
C TYR A 151 -22.16 0.64 -1.13
N TYR A 152 -21.47 -0.47 -1.04
CA TYR A 152 -21.54 -1.41 0.08
C TYR A 152 -21.11 -0.81 1.43
N LEU A 153 -20.22 0.19 1.47
CA LEU A 153 -19.85 0.88 2.72
C LEU A 153 -20.99 1.77 3.20
N GLU A 154 -21.60 2.56 2.32
CA GLU A 154 -22.73 3.42 2.65
C GLU A 154 -23.94 2.60 3.11
N ARG A 155 -24.22 1.48 2.43
CA ARG A 155 -25.32 0.59 2.78
C ARG A 155 -25.12 -0.12 4.12
N ARG A 156 -23.89 -0.54 4.44
CA ARG A 156 -23.58 -1.30 5.67
C ARG A 156 -23.34 -0.40 6.88
N TYR A 157 -22.80 0.78 6.64
CA TYR A 157 -22.36 1.70 7.68
C TYR A 157 -22.90 3.12 7.43
N PRO A 158 -24.23 3.32 7.44
CA PRO A 158 -24.85 4.57 7.01
C PRO A 158 -24.41 5.80 7.83
N ALA A 159 -23.95 5.63 9.06
CA ALA A 159 -23.44 6.72 9.90
C ALA A 159 -22.07 7.26 9.45
N PHE A 160 -21.27 6.45 8.78
CA PHE A 160 -19.88 6.78 8.36
C PHE A 160 -19.69 6.75 6.85
N GLY A 161 -20.50 5.96 6.13
CA GLY A 161 -20.38 5.78 4.69
C GLY A 161 -18.96 5.36 4.25
N ASN A 162 -18.41 6.09 3.31
CA ASN A 162 -17.06 5.85 2.82
C ASN A 162 -15.95 6.21 3.82
N LEU A 163 -16.26 6.90 4.92
CA LEU A 163 -15.33 7.35 5.95
C LEU A 163 -15.20 6.38 7.13
N VAL A 164 -15.67 5.15 7.01
CA VAL A 164 -15.41 4.10 8.01
C VAL A 164 -13.92 3.91 8.24
N PRO A 165 -13.48 3.42 9.44
CA PRO A 165 -12.09 3.12 9.73
C PRO A 165 -11.40 2.28 8.64
N ARG A 166 -10.09 2.45 8.48
CA ARG A 166 -9.30 1.79 7.42
C ARG A 166 -9.46 0.27 7.39
N ASP A 167 -9.44 -0.36 8.54
CA ASP A 167 -9.59 -1.81 8.67
C ASP A 167 -10.99 -2.29 8.27
N VAL A 168 -12.02 -1.52 8.58
CA VAL A 168 -13.41 -1.81 8.18
C VAL A 168 -13.56 -1.70 6.68
N ALA A 169 -13.10 -0.59 6.07
CA ALA A 169 -13.13 -0.40 4.62
C ALA A 169 -12.35 -1.51 3.88
N SER A 170 -11.16 -1.84 4.38
CA SER A 170 -10.29 -2.85 3.79
C SER A 170 -10.90 -4.25 3.84
N ARG A 171 -11.45 -4.67 4.98
CA ARG A 171 -12.13 -5.96 5.10
C ARG A 171 -13.38 -6.04 4.23
N ALA A 172 -14.14 -4.96 4.15
CA ALA A 172 -15.35 -4.91 3.31
C ALA A 172 -15.00 -5.01 1.82
N ALA A 173 -13.95 -4.31 1.34
CA ALA A 173 -13.47 -4.42 -0.03
C ALA A 173 -12.97 -5.84 -0.35
N LYS A 174 -12.13 -6.41 0.53
CA LYS A 174 -11.64 -7.79 0.39
C LYS A 174 -12.79 -8.79 0.31
N GLU A 175 -13.78 -8.66 1.18
CA GLU A 175 -14.97 -9.52 1.17
C GLU A 175 -15.74 -9.45 -0.15
N ARG A 176 -15.87 -8.26 -0.75
CA ARG A 176 -16.51 -8.11 -2.07
C ARG A 176 -15.72 -8.84 -3.14
N CYS A 177 -14.41 -8.67 -3.16
CA CYS A 177 -13.54 -9.37 -4.11
C CYS A 177 -13.59 -10.89 -3.94
N ASP A 178 -13.54 -11.40 -2.70
CA ASP A 178 -13.61 -12.84 -2.39
C ASP A 178 -14.94 -13.47 -2.81
N LYS A 179 -16.02 -12.68 -2.83
CA LYS A 179 -17.35 -13.09 -3.34
C LYS A 179 -17.48 -12.98 -4.86
N GLY A 180 -16.41 -12.60 -5.57
CA GLY A 180 -16.38 -12.51 -7.03
C GLY A 180 -16.84 -11.17 -7.62
N PHE A 181 -17.09 -10.14 -6.79
CA PHE A 181 -17.52 -8.82 -7.25
C PHE A 181 -16.37 -7.85 -7.54
N GLY A 182 -15.13 -8.29 -7.46
CA GLY A 182 -13.97 -7.47 -7.82
C GLY A 182 -13.98 -7.08 -9.31
N VAL A 183 -13.39 -5.93 -9.65
CA VAL A 183 -13.64 -5.24 -10.92
C VAL A 183 -12.50 -5.21 -11.93
N ASN A 184 -11.25 -5.54 -11.57
CA ASN A 184 -10.14 -5.64 -12.51
C ASN A 184 -9.95 -7.08 -13.03
N ASN A 185 -9.02 -7.28 -13.96
CA ASN A 185 -8.70 -8.58 -14.55
C ASN A 185 -8.30 -9.66 -13.53
N THR A 186 -7.83 -9.26 -12.35
CA THR A 186 -7.49 -10.18 -11.25
C THR A 186 -8.66 -10.42 -10.30
N GLY A 187 -9.74 -9.65 -10.39
CA GLY A 187 -10.82 -9.61 -9.41
C GLY A 187 -10.44 -8.98 -8.08
N LEU A 188 -9.25 -8.34 -7.99
CA LEU A 188 -8.71 -7.74 -6.77
C LEU A 188 -8.70 -6.22 -6.88
N ALA A 189 -9.88 -5.62 -7.11
CA ALA A 189 -10.12 -4.19 -7.05
C ALA A 189 -11.59 -3.89 -6.77
N VAL A 190 -11.85 -2.68 -6.26
CA VAL A 190 -13.17 -2.05 -6.17
C VAL A 190 -13.07 -0.67 -6.80
N PHE A 191 -14.19 -0.10 -7.23
CA PHE A 191 -14.19 1.26 -7.77
C PHE A 191 -14.24 2.32 -6.68
N LEU A 192 -13.53 3.43 -6.92
CA LEU A 192 -13.62 4.70 -6.22
C LEU A 192 -14.01 5.76 -7.25
N ASP A 193 -15.20 6.33 -7.14
CA ASP A 193 -15.88 7.10 -8.17
C ASP A 193 -16.15 8.53 -7.68
N PHE A 194 -15.77 9.50 -8.46
CA PHE A 194 -15.96 10.93 -8.18
C PHE A 194 -17.13 11.55 -8.95
N SER A 195 -17.90 10.77 -9.71
CA SER A 195 -18.97 11.29 -10.58
C SER A 195 -19.97 12.15 -9.82
N GLU A 196 -20.45 11.70 -8.65
CA GLU A 196 -21.40 12.47 -7.83
C GLU A 196 -20.78 13.76 -7.31
N SER A 197 -19.57 13.73 -6.78
CA SER A 197 -18.92 14.91 -6.24
C SER A 197 -18.54 15.93 -7.32
N ILE A 198 -18.14 15.46 -8.52
CA ILE A 198 -17.90 16.34 -9.67
C ILE A 198 -19.20 16.99 -10.14
N GLN A 199 -20.29 16.22 -10.18
CA GLN A 199 -21.61 16.78 -10.54
C GLN A 199 -22.08 17.84 -9.52
N ARG A 200 -21.84 17.62 -8.23
CA ARG A 200 -22.25 18.50 -7.15
C ARG A 200 -21.36 19.75 -6.98
N LEU A 201 -20.04 19.60 -7.10
CA LEU A 201 -19.07 20.67 -6.79
C LEU A 201 -18.39 21.26 -8.02
N GLY A 202 -18.47 20.59 -9.16
CA GLY A 202 -17.74 20.92 -10.37
C GLY A 202 -16.35 20.27 -10.40
N ILE A 203 -15.85 20.02 -11.61
CA ILE A 203 -14.55 19.38 -11.85
C ILE A 203 -13.38 20.24 -11.35
N ASP A 204 -13.48 21.56 -11.44
CA ASP A 204 -12.41 22.47 -11.02
C ASP A 204 -12.17 22.39 -9.51
N GLU A 205 -13.23 22.35 -8.70
CA GLU A 205 -13.13 22.20 -7.25
C GLU A 205 -12.52 20.83 -6.87
N ILE A 206 -12.93 19.75 -7.52
CA ILE A 206 -12.38 18.42 -7.30
C ILE A 206 -10.91 18.35 -7.71
N ARG A 207 -10.53 18.97 -8.82
CA ARG A 207 -9.13 19.07 -9.23
C ARG A 207 -8.29 19.94 -8.31
N GLN A 208 -8.85 21.00 -7.73
CA GLN A 208 -8.15 21.78 -6.72
C GLN A 208 -7.83 20.93 -5.47
N ARG A 209 -8.73 20.03 -5.07
CA ARG A 209 -8.54 19.13 -3.89
C ARG A 209 -7.61 17.95 -4.19
N TYR A 210 -7.75 17.33 -5.35
CA TYR A 210 -7.18 16.01 -5.64
C TYR A 210 -6.38 15.95 -6.94
N GLY A 211 -6.14 17.07 -7.65
CA GLY A 211 -5.51 17.07 -8.96
C GLY A 211 -4.20 16.30 -9.02
N ASN A 212 -3.30 16.55 -8.07
CA ASN A 212 -2.03 15.81 -7.98
C ASN A 212 -2.20 14.29 -7.81
N LEU A 213 -3.29 13.86 -7.18
CA LEU A 213 -3.59 12.43 -7.00
C LEU A 213 -4.21 11.84 -8.26
N PHE A 214 -5.02 12.61 -8.98
CA PHE A 214 -5.58 12.23 -10.28
C PHE A 214 -4.46 12.10 -11.32
N ASP A 215 -3.57 13.07 -11.38
CA ASP A 215 -2.42 13.05 -12.29
C ASP A 215 -1.50 11.86 -12.00
N MET A 216 -1.20 11.58 -10.71
CA MET A 216 -0.42 10.41 -10.32
C MET A 216 -1.13 9.09 -10.68
N TYR A 217 -2.45 9.03 -10.54
CA TYR A 217 -3.23 7.85 -10.91
C TYR A 217 -3.20 7.63 -12.42
N GLU A 218 -3.42 8.69 -13.19
CA GLU A 218 -3.37 8.66 -14.66
C GLU A 218 -1.98 8.25 -15.17
N GLU A 219 -0.91 8.78 -14.57
CA GLU A 219 0.47 8.43 -14.93
C GLU A 219 0.79 6.93 -14.73
N ILE A 220 0.14 6.29 -13.75
CA ILE A 220 0.35 4.86 -13.45
C ILE A 220 -0.58 3.95 -14.27
N THR A 221 -1.82 4.39 -14.52
CA THR A 221 -2.89 3.52 -15.01
C THR A 221 -3.43 3.88 -16.40
N ASP A 222 -2.99 5.00 -16.97
CA ASP A 222 -3.55 5.60 -18.20
C ASP A 222 -5.05 5.93 -18.09
N VAL A 223 -5.56 6.13 -16.86
CA VAL A 223 -6.96 6.47 -16.58
C VAL A 223 -7.05 7.81 -15.87
N ASN A 224 -7.71 8.79 -16.48
CA ASN A 224 -7.97 10.10 -15.88
C ASN A 224 -9.32 10.09 -15.12
N PRO A 225 -9.33 10.16 -13.78
CA PRO A 225 -10.58 10.12 -13.01
C PRO A 225 -11.47 11.36 -13.19
N GLY A 226 -10.95 12.44 -13.75
CA GLY A 226 -11.68 13.66 -14.08
C GLY A 226 -12.20 13.69 -15.53
N GLU A 227 -11.99 12.62 -16.31
CA GLU A 227 -12.47 12.56 -17.69
C GLU A 227 -13.93 12.12 -17.74
N PHE A 228 -14.76 12.98 -18.34
CA PHE A 228 -16.17 12.69 -18.62
C PHE A 228 -16.29 11.60 -19.69
N VAL A 229 -17.13 10.63 -19.46
CA VAL A 229 -17.30 9.50 -20.38
C VAL A 229 -18.73 9.34 -20.92
N ARG A 230 -19.75 9.66 -20.14
CA ARG A 230 -21.14 9.69 -20.62
C ARG A 230 -22.06 10.45 -19.65
N SER A 231 -23.21 10.92 -20.18
CA SER A 231 -24.33 11.46 -19.43
C SER A 231 -25.55 10.59 -19.58
N GLU A 232 -26.24 10.36 -18.49
CA GLU A 232 -27.61 9.80 -18.46
C GLU A 232 -28.53 10.85 -17.86
N ALA A 233 -29.85 10.70 -18.04
CA ALA A 233 -30.81 11.67 -17.53
C ALA A 233 -30.60 11.89 -16.00
N GLY A 234 -30.09 13.07 -15.64
CA GLY A 234 -29.84 13.48 -14.28
C GLY A 234 -28.55 13.00 -13.64
N PHE A 235 -27.65 12.34 -14.39
CA PHE A 235 -26.36 11.90 -13.85
C PHE A 235 -25.26 11.86 -14.92
N ASP A 236 -24.13 12.50 -14.59
CA ASP A 236 -22.92 12.47 -15.42
C ASP A 236 -21.94 11.44 -14.88
N TYR A 237 -21.35 10.64 -15.77
CA TYR A 237 -20.35 9.64 -15.42
C TYR A 237 -18.95 10.09 -15.82
N TYR A 238 -18.01 9.86 -14.89
CA TYR A 238 -16.58 10.03 -15.09
C TYR A 238 -15.87 8.68 -14.91
N LYS A 239 -14.63 8.59 -15.37
CA LYS A 239 -13.85 7.35 -15.22
C LYS A 239 -13.58 7.07 -13.75
N PRO A 240 -14.06 5.97 -13.17
CA PRO A 240 -13.76 5.64 -11.77
C PRO A 240 -12.31 5.14 -11.63
N MET A 241 -11.70 5.44 -10.49
CA MET A 241 -10.44 4.83 -10.07
C MET A 241 -10.70 3.39 -9.61
N MET A 242 -9.69 2.52 -9.75
CA MET A 242 -9.66 1.22 -9.08
C MET A 242 -8.74 1.27 -7.88
N ILE A 243 -9.19 0.75 -6.74
CA ILE A 243 -8.43 0.67 -5.51
C ILE A 243 -8.51 -0.73 -4.90
N PHE A 244 -7.49 -1.11 -4.13
CA PHE A 244 -7.46 -2.36 -3.38
C PHE A 244 -6.72 -2.20 -2.05
N PRO A 245 -7.13 -2.91 -0.97
CA PRO A 245 -6.42 -2.89 0.30
C PRO A 245 -5.04 -3.54 0.21
N ALA A 246 -4.04 -2.89 0.80
CA ALA A 246 -2.69 -3.44 0.89
C ALA A 246 -2.06 -3.20 2.26
N ILE A 247 -1.17 -4.07 2.67
CA ILE A 247 -0.33 -3.88 3.85
C ILE A 247 0.53 -2.63 3.63
N HIS A 248 0.40 -1.67 4.55
CA HIS A 248 1.09 -0.38 4.46
C HIS A 248 2.13 -0.19 5.56
N TYR A 249 1.83 -0.65 6.76
CA TYR A 249 2.70 -0.46 7.92
C TYR A 249 2.66 -1.70 8.83
N THR A 250 3.83 -2.14 9.28
CA THR A 250 3.96 -3.19 10.30
C THR A 250 4.24 -2.54 11.65
N MET A 251 3.31 -2.69 12.60
CA MET A 251 3.41 -2.09 13.93
C MET A 251 4.31 -2.88 14.86
N GLY A 252 4.46 -4.17 14.62
CA GLY A 252 5.40 -5.03 15.33
C GLY A 252 6.82 -4.94 14.78
N GLY A 253 7.73 -5.65 15.41
CA GLY A 253 9.14 -5.68 15.06
C GLY A 253 10.01 -6.20 16.20
N ILE A 254 11.31 -5.98 16.13
CA ILE A 254 12.22 -6.27 17.23
C ILE A 254 11.78 -5.44 18.45
N TRP A 255 11.60 -6.12 19.58
CA TRP A 255 11.26 -5.46 20.84
C TRP A 255 12.41 -4.56 21.29
N VAL A 256 12.07 -3.39 21.78
CA VAL A 256 13.01 -2.41 22.35
C VAL A 256 12.45 -1.81 23.63
N ASP A 257 13.33 -1.38 24.51
CA ASP A 257 12.99 -0.55 25.67
C ASP A 257 12.82 0.93 25.29
N TYR A 258 12.69 1.82 26.28
CA TYR A 258 12.54 3.27 26.05
C TYR A 258 13.80 3.94 25.50
N GLU A 259 14.99 3.34 25.70
CA GLU A 259 16.26 3.78 25.15
C GLU A 259 16.53 3.17 23.75
N LEU A 260 15.55 2.49 23.15
CA LEU A 260 15.63 1.80 21.86
C LEU A 260 16.65 0.64 21.85
N GLN A 261 16.94 0.05 23.02
CA GLN A 261 17.82 -1.10 23.14
C GLN A 261 17.02 -2.41 23.04
N THR A 262 17.59 -3.38 22.34
CA THR A 262 17.05 -4.74 22.21
C THR A 262 17.51 -5.62 23.37
N THR A 263 17.14 -6.90 23.36
CA THR A 263 17.61 -7.89 24.34
C THR A 263 19.01 -8.45 24.06
N ILE A 264 19.67 -8.02 22.97
CA ILE A 264 21.04 -8.46 22.58
C ILE A 264 21.94 -7.31 22.25
#